data_b8ddd239ba92c373c927b6f9c5a6afe6
#
_entry.id   b8ddd239ba92c373c927b6f9c5a6afe6
#
_cell.length_a   1.000
_cell.length_b   1.000
_cell.length_c   1.000
_cell.angle_alpha   90.00
_cell.angle_beta   90.00
_cell.angle_gamma   90.00
#
_symmetry.space_group_name_H-M   'P 1'
#
loop_
_entity.id
_entity.type
_entity.pdbx_description
1 polymer ?
#
loop_
_entity_poly.entity_id
_entity_poly.type
_entity_poly.pdbx_seq_one_letter_code
_entity_poly.pdbx_strand_id
1 'polypeptide(L)'
;IAKLCSNYGVSHYLPVIRNTLILALVATAIGCLIGFVCGILNTIPHSKNDPPVKRFFLALIRAVVRIYVEIFRGTPMVLQAVFLYYGLPYFTDNAVRFDSIWMAAILVVSINTGAYMAESVRGGIISIDPGQTEGAKAIGMTHVQTMLHVILPQAIRNILPQIGNNLIINVKDTSVMFIIGFPDFFSAHRAAVGASYLYFPSAVVEMAGYLTMTLIASFLLRWLEKRMDGSSDYKLAQTDHLTMAAGTYSHPDRGTPFDERSKEYRDRVRQELQHGRTRGDR
;
A
#
# COMPACT_ATOMS: atom_id res chain seq x y z
N ILE A 1 -13.55 17.24 30.13
CA ILE A 1 -14.11 17.14 28.78
C ILE A 1 -15.12 18.24 28.53
N ALA A 2 -16.16 18.44 29.38
CA ALA A 2 -17.18 19.49 29.20
C ALA A 2 -16.59 20.92 29.08
N LYS A 3 -15.59 21.30 29.89
CA LYS A 3 -14.88 22.61 29.79
C LYS A 3 -14.06 22.72 28.49
N LEU A 4 -13.48 21.65 27.99
CA LEU A 4 -12.77 21.61 26.70
C LEU A 4 -13.76 21.82 25.54
N CYS A 5 -14.89 21.11 25.56
CA CYS A 5 -15.94 21.26 24.55
C CYS A 5 -16.61 22.63 24.56
N SER A 6 -16.67 23.30 25.70
CA SER A 6 -17.27 24.67 25.79
C SER A 6 -16.28 25.75 25.31
N ASN A 7 -14.99 25.63 25.58
CA ASN A 7 -14.00 26.65 25.24
C ASN A 7 -13.37 26.41 23.84
N TYR A 8 -13.31 25.15 23.38
CA TYR A 8 -12.82 24.75 22.07
C TYR A 8 -13.95 24.04 21.32
N GLY A 9 -14.97 24.80 20.92
CA GLY A 9 -16.13 24.28 20.19
C GLY A 9 -15.77 23.75 18.80
N VAL A 10 -16.73 23.12 18.11
CA VAL A 10 -16.61 22.56 16.76
C VAL A 10 -15.95 23.52 15.76
N SER A 11 -16.20 24.83 15.93
CA SER A 11 -15.61 25.88 15.09
C SER A 11 -14.07 25.95 15.17
N HIS A 12 -13.47 25.55 16.29
CA HIS A 12 -12.01 25.53 16.46
C HIS A 12 -11.37 24.31 15.80
N TYR A 13 -12.03 23.15 15.88
CA TYR A 13 -11.51 21.90 15.31
C TYR A 13 -11.78 21.76 13.81
N LEU A 14 -12.84 22.35 13.29
CA LEU A 14 -13.23 22.17 11.88
C LEU A 14 -12.16 22.61 10.87
N PRO A 15 -11.47 23.76 11.03
CA PRO A 15 -10.40 24.14 10.10
C PRO A 15 -9.22 23.17 10.09
N VAL A 16 -8.80 22.67 11.25
CA VAL A 16 -7.65 21.77 11.37
C VAL A 16 -7.99 20.36 10.90
N ILE A 17 -9.22 19.87 11.13
CA ILE A 17 -9.73 18.62 10.53
C ILE A 17 -9.69 18.72 9.00
N ARG A 18 -10.19 19.83 8.45
CA ARG A 18 -10.15 20.09 7.01
C ARG A 18 -8.73 20.06 6.48
N ASN A 19 -7.79 20.71 7.17
CA ASN A 19 -6.38 20.74 6.76
C ASN A 19 -5.77 19.34 6.76
N THR A 20 -6.01 18.56 7.82
CA THR A 20 -5.60 17.16 7.91
C THR A 20 -6.11 16.34 6.71
N LEU A 21 -7.41 16.43 6.42
CA LEU A 21 -8.03 15.68 5.34
C LEU A 21 -7.53 16.13 3.94
N ILE A 22 -7.39 17.43 3.71
CA ILE A 22 -6.84 17.96 2.45
C ILE A 22 -5.40 17.50 2.27
N LEU A 23 -4.55 17.64 3.28
CA LEU A 23 -3.17 17.20 3.22
C LEU A 23 -3.08 15.70 2.93
N ALA A 24 -3.85 14.88 3.66
CA ALA A 24 -3.86 13.43 3.46
C ALA A 24 -4.31 13.04 2.04
N LEU A 25 -5.38 13.65 1.52
CA LEU A 25 -5.90 13.37 0.18
C LEU A 25 -4.92 13.79 -0.92
N VAL A 26 -4.45 15.04 -0.87
CA VAL A 26 -3.55 15.59 -1.89
C VAL A 26 -2.21 14.85 -1.90
N ALA A 27 -1.63 14.64 -0.72
CA ALA A 27 -0.35 13.95 -0.61
C ALA A 27 -0.45 12.47 -1.00
N THR A 28 -1.56 11.79 -0.70
CA THR A 28 -1.80 10.41 -1.16
C THR A 28 -1.91 10.38 -2.68
N ALA A 29 -2.66 11.29 -3.30
CA ALA A 29 -2.81 11.33 -4.76
C ALA A 29 -1.46 11.56 -5.47
N ILE A 30 -0.68 12.54 -5.02
CA ILE A 30 0.65 12.82 -5.56
C ILE A 30 1.61 11.65 -5.28
N GLY A 31 1.60 11.11 -4.07
CA GLY A 31 2.42 9.95 -3.70
C GLY A 31 2.10 8.71 -4.53
N CYS A 32 0.81 8.46 -4.81
CA CYS A 32 0.40 7.40 -5.73
C CYS A 32 0.97 7.61 -7.14
N LEU A 33 0.93 8.82 -7.68
CA LEU A 33 1.50 9.13 -9.00
C LEU A 33 3.02 8.87 -9.01
N ILE A 34 3.75 9.35 -8.00
CA ILE A 34 5.18 9.09 -7.86
C ILE A 34 5.43 7.58 -7.77
N GLY A 35 4.67 6.88 -6.93
CA GLY A 35 4.79 5.44 -6.74
C GLY A 35 4.49 4.64 -8.01
N PHE A 36 3.48 5.03 -8.79
CA PHE A 36 3.18 4.41 -10.08
C PHE A 36 4.34 4.56 -11.06
N VAL A 37 4.88 5.77 -11.20
CA VAL A 37 6.03 6.01 -12.09
C VAL A 37 7.23 5.17 -11.65
N CYS A 38 7.61 5.24 -10.38
CA CYS A 38 8.74 4.49 -9.84
C CYS A 38 8.55 2.97 -9.91
N GLY A 39 7.34 2.48 -9.62
CA GLY A 39 7.01 1.06 -9.66
C GLY A 39 7.06 0.50 -11.08
N ILE A 40 6.51 1.20 -12.06
CA ILE A 40 6.57 0.82 -13.47
C ILE A 40 8.03 0.83 -13.98
N LEU A 41 8.81 1.87 -13.66
CA LEU A 41 10.21 1.96 -14.05
C LEU A 41 11.04 0.78 -13.52
N ASN A 42 10.74 0.31 -12.32
CA ASN A 42 11.38 -0.87 -11.74
C ASN A 42 11.00 -2.19 -12.43
N THR A 43 9.87 -2.26 -13.12
CA THR A 43 9.39 -3.48 -13.78
C THR A 43 9.73 -3.55 -15.27
N ILE A 44 10.32 -2.51 -15.88
CA ILE A 44 10.73 -2.54 -17.29
C ILE A 44 11.72 -3.69 -17.50
N PRO A 45 11.43 -4.69 -18.38
CA PRO A 45 12.33 -5.81 -18.60
C PRO A 45 13.61 -5.33 -19.30
N HIS A 46 14.72 -6.00 -19.02
CA HIS A 46 15.97 -5.83 -19.74
C HIS A 46 16.44 -7.17 -20.27
N SER A 47 16.91 -7.17 -21.50
CA SER A 47 17.50 -8.36 -22.14
C SER A 47 19.02 -8.23 -22.17
N LYS A 48 19.71 -9.38 -22.18
CA LYS A 48 21.16 -9.40 -22.42
C LYS A 48 21.51 -8.87 -23.83
N ASN A 49 20.55 -8.92 -24.76
CA ASN A 49 20.70 -8.46 -26.15
C ASN A 49 20.39 -6.98 -26.36
N ASP A 50 19.96 -6.26 -25.30
CA ASP A 50 19.72 -4.81 -25.40
C ASP A 50 21.04 -4.05 -25.60
N PRO A 51 21.02 -2.92 -26.35
CA PRO A 51 22.18 -2.05 -26.51
C PRO A 51 22.79 -1.64 -25.16
N PRO A 52 24.12 -1.55 -25.03
CA PRO A 52 24.77 -1.24 -23.76
C PRO A 52 24.34 0.08 -23.16
N VAL A 53 24.05 1.07 -24.00
CA VAL A 53 23.51 2.40 -23.59
C VAL A 53 22.15 2.24 -22.90
N LYS A 54 21.21 1.50 -23.47
CA LYS A 54 19.90 1.23 -22.88
C LYS A 54 20.03 0.53 -21.53
N ARG A 55 20.91 -0.48 -21.45
CA ARG A 55 21.19 -1.23 -20.21
C ARG A 55 21.74 -0.31 -19.12
N PHE A 56 22.68 0.57 -19.47
CA PHE A 56 23.25 1.53 -18.52
C PHE A 56 22.18 2.48 -17.97
N PHE A 57 21.36 3.10 -18.83
CA PHE A 57 20.30 4.02 -18.38
C PHE A 57 19.23 3.33 -17.54
N LEU A 58 18.81 2.11 -17.90
CA LEU A 58 17.86 1.34 -17.09
C LEU A 58 18.46 0.94 -15.73
N ALA A 59 19.72 0.57 -15.68
CA ALA A 59 20.41 0.26 -14.42
C ALA A 59 20.50 1.51 -13.54
N LEU A 60 20.85 2.67 -14.11
CA LEU A 60 20.92 3.95 -13.40
C LEU A 60 19.56 4.35 -12.84
N ILE A 61 18.49 4.32 -13.65
CA ILE A 61 17.12 4.65 -13.21
C ILE A 61 16.72 3.74 -12.05
N ARG A 62 16.93 2.43 -12.16
CA ARG A 62 16.60 1.48 -11.07
C ARG A 62 17.42 1.74 -9.81
N ALA A 63 18.69 2.08 -9.95
CA ALA A 63 19.53 2.42 -8.81
C ALA A 63 18.99 3.67 -8.09
N VAL A 64 18.65 4.72 -8.83
CA VAL A 64 18.06 5.95 -8.28
C VAL A 64 16.72 5.66 -7.59
N VAL A 65 15.82 4.92 -8.23
CA VAL A 65 14.51 4.56 -7.64
C VAL A 65 14.70 3.70 -6.39
N ARG A 66 15.64 2.75 -6.41
CA ARG A 66 15.95 1.92 -5.24
C ARG A 66 16.47 2.76 -4.08
N ILE A 67 17.45 3.65 -4.33
CA ILE A 67 18.00 4.55 -3.31
C ILE A 67 16.89 5.43 -2.73
N TYR A 68 16.03 6.00 -3.58
CA TYR A 68 14.87 6.77 -3.15
C TYR A 68 13.96 5.96 -2.21
N VAL A 69 13.56 4.76 -2.63
CA VAL A 69 12.67 3.90 -1.85
C VAL A 69 13.31 3.50 -0.52
N GLU A 70 14.59 3.11 -0.51
CA GLU A 70 15.31 2.71 0.70
C GLU A 70 15.44 3.87 1.69
N ILE A 71 15.78 5.08 1.22
CA ILE A 71 15.92 6.26 2.08
C ILE A 71 14.59 6.61 2.73
N PHE A 72 13.52 6.79 1.93
CA PHE A 72 12.25 7.32 2.44
C PHE A 72 11.42 6.28 3.21
N ARG A 73 11.63 4.98 2.98
CA ARG A 73 11.06 3.91 3.82
C ARG A 73 11.91 3.58 5.03
N GLY A 74 13.21 3.78 4.95
CA GLY A 74 14.16 3.43 6.01
C GLY A 74 14.39 4.52 7.05
N THR A 75 13.84 5.72 6.85
CA THR A 75 13.99 6.84 7.80
C THR A 75 12.65 7.35 8.33
N PRO A 76 12.59 7.82 9.59
CA PRO A 76 11.36 8.37 10.15
C PRO A 76 10.89 9.63 9.41
N MET A 77 9.59 9.69 9.08
CA MET A 77 9.01 10.83 8.36
C MET A 77 9.17 12.16 9.12
N VAL A 78 9.19 12.13 10.46
CA VAL A 78 9.44 13.32 11.28
C VAL A 78 10.81 13.94 10.98
N LEU A 79 11.85 13.12 10.83
CA LEU A 79 13.19 13.60 10.50
C LEU A 79 13.28 14.09 9.06
N GLN A 80 12.56 13.44 8.14
CA GLN A 80 12.42 13.92 6.75
C GLN A 80 11.79 15.30 6.71
N ALA A 81 10.73 15.54 7.49
CA ALA A 81 10.06 16.85 7.58
C ALA A 81 11.02 17.93 8.11
N VAL A 82 11.73 17.64 9.21
CA VAL A 82 12.70 18.57 9.78
C VAL A 82 13.85 18.88 8.81
N PHE A 83 14.40 17.83 8.17
CA PHE A 83 15.50 18.00 7.23
C PHE A 83 15.08 18.80 5.99
N LEU A 84 13.94 18.48 5.40
CA LEU A 84 13.46 19.18 4.20
C LEU A 84 13.06 20.63 4.50
N TYR A 85 12.39 20.89 5.62
CA TYR A 85 11.88 22.22 5.91
C TYR A 85 12.90 23.16 6.53
N TYR A 86 13.74 22.68 7.46
CA TYR A 86 14.76 23.49 8.14
C TYR A 86 16.17 23.21 7.63
N GLY A 87 16.47 21.95 7.29
CA GLY A 87 17.83 21.55 6.89
C GLY A 87 18.20 22.06 5.50
N LEU A 88 17.32 21.93 4.49
CA LEU A 88 17.62 22.41 3.14
C LEU A 88 17.95 23.91 3.11
N PRO A 89 17.16 24.82 3.71
CA PRO A 89 17.53 26.22 3.80
C PRO A 89 18.87 26.45 4.50
N TYR A 90 19.14 25.70 5.58
CA TYR A 90 20.39 25.81 6.32
C TYR A 90 21.62 25.43 5.48
N PHE A 91 21.56 24.29 4.76
CA PHE A 91 22.69 23.82 3.94
C PHE A 91 22.86 24.56 2.61
N THR A 92 21.83 25.26 2.16
CA THR A 92 21.87 26.00 0.88
C THR A 92 21.90 27.51 1.05
N ASP A 93 22.22 28.02 2.24
CA ASP A 93 22.20 29.45 2.56
C ASP A 93 20.89 30.14 2.12
N ASN A 94 19.75 29.48 2.38
CA ASN A 94 18.40 29.87 1.96
C ASN A 94 18.15 29.92 0.45
N ALA A 95 19.03 29.37 -0.39
CA ALA A 95 18.80 29.26 -1.83
C ALA A 95 17.61 28.31 -2.15
N VAL A 96 17.42 27.27 -1.33
CA VAL A 96 16.29 26.35 -1.43
C VAL A 96 15.46 26.47 -0.15
N ARG A 97 14.31 27.13 -0.23
CA ARG A 97 13.37 27.27 0.89
C ARG A 97 11.94 27.10 0.40
N PHE A 98 11.06 26.74 1.33
CA PHE A 98 9.63 26.66 1.04
C PHE A 98 8.95 27.98 1.39
N ASP A 99 8.25 28.58 0.43
CA ASP A 99 7.47 29.82 0.64
C ASP A 99 6.18 29.54 1.42
N SER A 100 5.72 28.29 1.42
CA SER A 100 4.52 27.87 2.10
C SER A 100 4.74 26.56 2.86
N ILE A 101 4.26 26.53 4.11
CA ILE A 101 4.25 25.33 4.93
C ILE A 101 3.41 24.21 4.32
N TRP A 102 2.37 24.56 3.53
CA TRP A 102 1.57 23.60 2.78
C TRP A 102 2.40 22.86 1.73
N MET A 103 3.24 23.58 0.98
CA MET A 103 4.14 22.96 -0.01
C MET A 103 5.09 21.97 0.65
N ALA A 104 5.69 22.37 1.77
CA ALA A 104 6.60 21.50 2.52
C ALA A 104 5.88 20.24 3.03
N ALA A 105 4.72 20.40 3.68
CA ALA A 105 3.95 19.29 4.20
C ALA A 105 3.48 18.32 3.09
N ILE A 106 2.94 18.86 2.00
CA ILE A 106 2.52 18.06 0.84
C ILE A 106 3.72 17.30 0.26
N LEU A 107 4.85 17.97 0.07
CA LEU A 107 6.04 17.33 -0.50
C LEU A 107 6.54 16.18 0.38
N VAL A 108 6.70 16.41 1.68
CA VAL A 108 7.19 15.40 2.63
C VAL A 108 6.30 14.17 2.62
N VAL A 109 4.99 14.37 2.81
CA VAL A 109 4.04 13.25 2.86
C VAL A 109 3.92 12.54 1.50
N SER A 110 3.96 13.30 0.39
CA SER A 110 3.88 12.72 -0.96
C SER A 110 5.11 11.88 -1.30
N ILE A 111 6.31 12.35 -0.99
CA ILE A 111 7.54 11.62 -1.27
C ILE A 111 7.60 10.35 -0.40
N ASN A 112 7.22 10.44 0.87
CA ASN A 112 7.17 9.29 1.76
C ASN A 112 6.15 8.25 1.24
N THR A 113 4.91 8.68 0.98
CA THR A 113 3.85 7.82 0.41
C THR A 113 4.27 7.22 -0.93
N GLY A 114 4.94 7.99 -1.78
CA GLY A 114 5.44 7.56 -3.09
C GLY A 114 6.43 6.41 -2.99
N ALA A 115 7.28 6.40 -1.98
CA ALA A 115 8.23 5.32 -1.74
C ALA A 115 7.52 4.01 -1.35
N TYR A 116 6.50 4.06 -0.49
CA TYR A 116 5.67 2.89 -0.17
C TYR A 116 4.86 2.43 -1.37
N MET A 117 4.26 3.36 -2.12
CA MET A 117 3.48 3.04 -3.30
C MET A 117 4.33 2.46 -4.44
N ALA A 118 5.59 2.87 -4.61
CA ALA A 118 6.50 2.30 -5.61
C ALA A 118 6.68 0.79 -5.40
N GLU A 119 6.80 0.36 -4.14
CA GLU A 119 6.91 -1.05 -3.80
C GLU A 119 5.58 -1.80 -3.99
N SER A 120 4.45 -1.18 -3.60
CA SER A 120 3.12 -1.75 -3.80
C SER A 120 2.79 -1.92 -5.29
N VAL A 121 3.12 -0.95 -6.13
CA VAL A 121 2.94 -1.02 -7.58
C VAL A 121 3.82 -2.11 -8.19
N ARG A 122 5.09 -2.17 -7.80
CA ARG A 122 5.99 -3.25 -8.22
C ARG A 122 5.42 -4.62 -7.85
N GLY A 123 4.98 -4.79 -6.60
CA GLY A 123 4.36 -6.02 -6.11
C GLY A 123 3.08 -6.37 -6.86
N GLY A 124 2.20 -5.40 -7.11
CA GLY A 124 0.96 -5.58 -7.85
C GLY A 124 1.17 -5.99 -9.31
N ILE A 125 2.21 -5.46 -9.98
CA ILE A 125 2.57 -5.88 -11.34
C ILE A 125 3.13 -7.31 -11.34
N ILE A 126 3.99 -7.65 -10.39
CA ILE A 126 4.61 -8.99 -10.29
C ILE A 126 3.59 -10.06 -9.90
N SER A 127 2.52 -9.70 -9.19
CA SER A 127 1.47 -10.64 -8.78
C SER A 127 0.57 -11.11 -9.93
N ILE A 128 0.65 -10.47 -11.11
CA ILE A 128 -0.10 -10.91 -12.29
C ILE A 128 0.53 -12.18 -12.84
N ASP A 129 -0.34 -13.15 -13.18
CA ASP A 129 0.07 -14.44 -13.75
C ASP A 129 0.96 -14.23 -15.00
N PRO A 130 2.17 -14.82 -15.05
CA PRO A 130 3.06 -14.76 -16.21
C PRO A 130 2.39 -15.20 -17.52
N GLY A 131 1.42 -16.13 -17.45
CA GLY A 131 0.62 -16.58 -18.59
C GLY A 131 -0.13 -15.44 -19.30
N GLN A 132 -0.50 -14.37 -18.58
CA GLN A 132 -1.09 -13.18 -19.20
C GLN A 132 -0.10 -12.47 -20.13
N THR A 133 1.16 -12.39 -19.73
CA THR A 133 2.23 -11.82 -20.56
C THR A 133 2.57 -12.73 -21.74
N GLU A 134 2.61 -14.04 -21.53
CA GLU A 134 2.91 -15.03 -22.56
C GLU A 134 1.78 -15.09 -23.60
N GLY A 135 0.52 -15.13 -23.16
CA GLY A 135 -0.66 -15.09 -24.03
C GLY A 135 -0.72 -13.82 -24.89
N ALA A 136 -0.47 -12.66 -24.30
CA ALA A 136 -0.42 -11.40 -25.04
C ALA A 136 0.68 -11.39 -26.11
N LYS A 137 1.87 -11.93 -25.80
CA LYS A 137 2.97 -12.07 -26.76
C LYS A 137 2.64 -13.08 -27.87
N ALA A 138 1.94 -14.17 -27.55
CA ALA A 138 1.56 -15.19 -28.53
C ALA A 138 0.65 -14.64 -29.64
N ILE A 139 -0.19 -13.64 -29.33
CA ILE A 139 -1.02 -12.92 -30.31
C ILE A 139 -0.31 -11.70 -30.94
N GLY A 140 1.02 -11.56 -30.73
CA GLY A 140 1.84 -10.53 -31.38
C GLY A 140 1.86 -9.17 -30.69
N MET A 141 1.37 -9.04 -29.45
CA MET A 141 1.43 -7.77 -28.73
C MET A 141 2.88 -7.40 -28.36
N THR A 142 3.22 -6.14 -28.58
CA THR A 142 4.49 -5.58 -28.09
C THR A 142 4.49 -5.51 -26.56
N HIS A 143 5.67 -5.40 -25.94
CA HIS A 143 5.76 -5.27 -24.49
C HIS A 143 4.94 -4.08 -23.94
N VAL A 144 4.97 -2.93 -24.62
CA VAL A 144 4.19 -1.75 -24.21
C VAL A 144 2.69 -2.01 -24.32
N GLN A 145 2.23 -2.63 -25.40
CA GLN A 145 0.82 -3.02 -25.56
C GLN A 145 0.39 -4.00 -24.47
N THR A 146 1.18 -5.04 -24.21
CA THR A 146 0.93 -6.01 -23.14
C THR A 146 0.82 -5.31 -21.78
N MET A 147 1.77 -4.41 -21.47
CA MET A 147 1.77 -3.68 -20.19
C MET A 147 0.52 -2.81 -20.05
N LEU A 148 0.20 -1.99 -21.06
CA LEU A 148 -0.89 -1.01 -20.97
C LEU A 148 -2.29 -1.64 -21.04
N HIS A 149 -2.48 -2.69 -21.84
CA HIS A 149 -3.82 -3.23 -22.11
C HIS A 149 -4.13 -4.51 -21.31
N VAL A 150 -3.11 -5.25 -20.87
CA VAL A 150 -3.30 -6.53 -20.18
C VAL A 150 -2.87 -6.45 -18.72
N ILE A 151 -1.62 -6.06 -18.46
CA ILE A 151 -1.03 -6.14 -17.11
C ILE A 151 -1.49 -4.98 -16.23
N LEU A 152 -1.33 -3.75 -16.69
CA LEU A 152 -1.58 -2.56 -15.86
C LEU A 152 -3.04 -2.44 -15.39
N PRO A 153 -4.08 -2.71 -16.19
CA PRO A 153 -5.47 -2.69 -15.72
C PRO A 153 -5.75 -3.71 -14.61
N GLN A 154 -5.13 -4.89 -14.68
CA GLN A 154 -5.24 -5.92 -13.64
C GLN A 154 -4.44 -5.52 -12.39
N ALA A 155 -3.20 -5.04 -12.56
CA ALA A 155 -2.34 -4.59 -11.47
C ALA A 155 -2.99 -3.45 -10.67
N ILE A 156 -3.63 -2.47 -11.33
CA ILE A 156 -4.33 -1.36 -10.68
C ILE A 156 -5.43 -1.89 -9.73
N ARG A 157 -6.19 -2.89 -10.13
CA ARG A 157 -7.21 -3.50 -9.27
C ARG A 157 -6.59 -4.12 -8.01
N ASN A 158 -5.44 -4.80 -8.16
CA ASN A 158 -4.71 -5.41 -7.03
C ASN A 158 -4.09 -4.36 -6.10
N ILE A 159 -3.73 -3.18 -6.63
CA ILE A 159 -3.07 -2.10 -5.88
C ILE A 159 -4.10 -1.19 -5.17
N LEU A 160 -5.33 -1.13 -5.65
CA LEU A 160 -6.36 -0.21 -5.17
C LEU A 160 -6.61 -0.28 -3.64
N PRO A 161 -6.72 -1.47 -3.01
CA PRO A 161 -6.85 -1.58 -1.56
C PRO A 161 -5.65 -0.96 -0.83
N GLN A 162 -4.45 -1.06 -1.40
CA GLN A 162 -3.24 -0.47 -0.84
C GLN A 162 -3.24 1.06 -0.93
N ILE A 163 -3.78 1.63 -2.03
CA ILE A 163 -3.98 3.08 -2.15
C ILE A 163 -4.90 3.57 -1.03
N GLY A 164 -6.01 2.87 -0.81
CA GLY A 164 -6.94 3.17 0.26
C GLY A 164 -6.31 3.09 1.65
N ASN A 165 -5.53 2.05 1.90
CA ASN A 165 -4.81 1.89 3.16
C ASN A 165 -3.79 3.02 3.39
N ASN A 166 -3.06 3.45 2.37
CA ASN A 166 -2.15 4.60 2.48
C ASN A 166 -2.89 5.90 2.80
N LEU A 167 -4.09 6.12 2.26
CA LEU A 167 -4.90 7.28 2.62
C LEU A 167 -5.27 7.27 4.12
N ILE A 168 -5.71 6.12 4.65
CA ILE A 168 -6.04 5.97 6.07
C ILE A 168 -4.80 6.21 6.95
N ILE A 169 -3.64 5.71 6.55
CA ILE A 169 -2.37 5.92 7.23
C ILE A 169 -2.03 7.41 7.21
N ASN A 170 -2.08 8.06 6.04
CA ASN A 170 -1.75 9.47 5.90
C ASN A 170 -2.65 10.38 6.73
N VAL A 171 -3.94 10.06 6.93
CA VAL A 171 -4.84 10.85 7.81
C VAL A 171 -4.24 10.98 9.22
N LYS A 172 -3.63 9.93 9.78
CA LYS A 172 -2.98 10.01 11.10
C LYS A 172 -1.53 10.52 11.02
N ASP A 173 -0.80 10.17 9.96
CA ASP A 173 0.60 10.52 9.81
C ASP A 173 0.81 12.01 9.49
N THR A 174 -0.23 12.73 9.03
CA THR A 174 -0.21 14.20 8.96
C THR A 174 0.10 14.83 10.31
N SER A 175 -0.22 14.16 11.43
CA SER A 175 0.12 14.63 12.78
C SER A 175 1.61 14.89 13.00
N VAL A 176 2.48 14.20 12.24
CA VAL A 176 3.93 14.41 12.28
C VAL A 176 4.31 15.81 11.78
N MET A 177 3.48 16.41 10.92
CA MET A 177 3.76 17.73 10.33
C MET A 177 3.66 18.89 11.34
N PHE A 178 3.14 18.64 12.57
CA PHE A 178 3.18 19.65 13.63
C PHE A 178 4.62 20.11 13.92
N ILE A 179 5.63 19.26 13.69
CA ILE A 179 7.03 19.57 13.95
C ILE A 179 7.55 20.76 13.13
N ILE A 180 7.01 20.94 11.93
CA ILE A 180 7.30 22.08 11.07
C ILE A 180 6.30 23.23 11.25
N GLY A 181 5.34 23.10 12.19
CA GLY A 181 4.31 24.11 12.48
C GLY A 181 3.07 24.03 11.59
N PHE A 182 2.84 22.92 10.87
CA PHE A 182 1.64 22.75 10.05
C PHE A 182 0.38 22.68 10.92
N PRO A 183 -0.68 23.47 10.63
CA PRO A 183 -1.90 23.52 11.44
C PRO A 183 -2.84 22.35 11.10
N ASP A 184 -2.47 21.15 11.57
CA ASP A 184 -3.25 19.92 11.48
C ASP A 184 -4.11 19.69 12.73
N PHE A 185 -4.83 18.57 12.78
CA PHE A 185 -5.69 18.23 13.92
C PHE A 185 -4.88 18.01 15.21
N PHE A 186 -3.65 17.47 15.14
CA PHE A 186 -2.77 17.31 16.30
C PHE A 186 -2.29 18.65 16.86
N SER A 187 -2.14 19.67 16.03
CA SER A 187 -1.77 21.01 16.47
C SER A 187 -2.84 21.64 17.39
N ALA A 188 -4.13 21.32 17.17
CA ALA A 188 -5.21 21.75 18.05
C ALA A 188 -5.13 21.13 19.45
N HIS A 189 -4.75 19.85 19.56
CA HIS A 189 -4.46 19.22 20.85
C HIS A 189 -3.38 20.00 21.60
N ARG A 190 -2.26 20.28 20.96
CA ARG A 190 -1.16 21.01 21.56
C ARG A 190 -1.57 22.41 22.02
N ALA A 191 -2.37 23.12 21.22
CA ALA A 191 -2.91 24.42 21.58
C ALA A 191 -3.87 24.32 22.79
N ALA A 192 -4.76 23.33 22.80
CA ALA A 192 -5.69 23.07 23.91
C ALA A 192 -4.94 22.71 25.20
N VAL A 193 -3.89 21.90 25.14
CA VAL A 193 -3.02 21.56 26.28
C VAL A 193 -2.29 22.79 26.78
N GLY A 194 -1.71 23.60 25.90
CA GLY A 194 -0.99 24.82 26.25
C GLY A 194 -1.87 25.85 26.99
N ALA A 195 -3.16 25.91 26.63
CA ALA A 195 -4.09 26.85 27.26
C ALA A 195 -4.76 26.31 28.53
N SER A 196 -4.98 24.99 28.64
CA SER A 196 -5.80 24.41 29.72
C SER A 196 -5.02 23.54 30.69
N TYR A 197 -3.79 23.13 30.36
CA TYR A 197 -2.98 22.16 31.09
C TYR A 197 -3.66 20.76 31.22
N LEU A 198 -4.71 20.51 30.45
CA LEU A 198 -5.47 19.26 30.48
C LEU A 198 -4.97 18.29 29.38
N TYR A 199 -3.78 17.70 29.59
CA TYR A 199 -3.15 16.84 28.59
C TYR A 199 -3.99 15.60 28.25
N PHE A 200 -4.29 14.75 29.24
CA PHE A 200 -5.00 13.50 29.00
C PHE A 200 -6.44 13.68 28.49
N PRO A 201 -7.27 14.56 29.05
CA PRO A 201 -8.60 14.80 28.49
C PRO A 201 -8.56 15.28 27.03
N SER A 202 -7.61 16.15 26.67
CA SER A 202 -7.43 16.62 25.30
C SER A 202 -6.96 15.48 24.39
N ALA A 203 -6.02 14.65 24.84
CA ALA A 203 -5.55 13.49 24.07
C ALA A 203 -6.68 12.50 23.76
N VAL A 204 -7.60 12.23 24.71
CA VAL A 204 -8.76 11.36 24.48
C VAL A 204 -9.67 11.91 23.39
N VAL A 205 -9.95 13.23 23.41
CA VAL A 205 -10.75 13.89 22.38
C VAL A 205 -10.09 13.76 21.00
N GLU A 206 -8.77 13.95 20.96
CA GLU A 206 -7.98 13.85 19.73
C GLU A 206 -7.95 12.42 19.16
N MET A 207 -7.69 11.43 20.04
CA MET A 207 -7.75 10.01 19.65
C MET A 207 -9.11 9.64 19.07
N ALA A 208 -10.21 10.09 19.71
CA ALA A 208 -11.57 9.87 19.22
C ALA A 208 -11.80 10.54 17.86
N GLY A 209 -11.26 11.75 17.65
CA GLY A 209 -11.35 12.47 16.38
C GLY A 209 -10.61 11.77 15.25
N TYR A 210 -9.35 11.35 15.47
CA TYR A 210 -8.61 10.56 14.47
C TYR A 210 -9.28 9.24 14.18
N LEU A 211 -9.77 8.53 15.21
CA LEU A 211 -10.51 7.28 15.02
C LEU A 211 -11.75 7.50 14.14
N THR A 212 -12.51 8.57 14.42
CA THR A 212 -13.71 8.91 13.64
C THR A 212 -13.35 9.18 12.17
N MET A 213 -12.32 10.01 11.90
CA MET A 213 -11.86 10.30 10.54
C MET A 213 -11.41 9.03 9.81
N THR A 214 -10.63 8.18 10.46
CA THR A 214 -10.12 6.94 9.86
C THR A 214 -11.22 5.90 9.64
N LEU A 215 -12.23 5.82 10.52
CA LEU A 215 -13.38 4.92 10.34
C LEU A 215 -14.24 5.39 9.16
N ILE A 216 -14.51 6.70 9.03
CA ILE A 216 -15.24 7.24 7.88
C ILE A 216 -14.48 6.96 6.58
N ALA A 217 -13.17 7.23 6.54
CA ALA A 217 -12.33 6.94 5.39
C ALA A 217 -12.36 5.44 5.04
N SER A 218 -12.21 4.56 6.03
CA SER A 218 -12.25 3.10 5.85
C SER A 218 -13.61 2.60 5.35
N PHE A 219 -14.71 3.21 5.81
CA PHE A 219 -16.06 2.86 5.33
C PHE A 219 -16.24 3.27 3.87
N LEU A 220 -15.83 4.50 3.51
CA LEU A 220 -15.91 5.00 2.14
C LEU A 220 -15.06 4.15 1.17
N LEU A 221 -13.85 3.78 1.59
CA LEU A 221 -12.96 2.95 0.79
C LEU A 221 -13.53 1.55 0.56
N ARG A 222 -14.02 0.88 1.61
CA ARG A 222 -14.67 -0.44 1.49
C ARG A 222 -15.93 -0.38 0.62
N TRP A 223 -16.68 0.71 0.68
CA TRP A 223 -17.82 0.92 -0.20
C TRP A 223 -17.38 1.08 -1.66
N LEU A 224 -16.29 1.82 -1.91
CA LEU A 224 -15.72 2.01 -3.25
C LEU A 224 -15.18 0.68 -3.80
N GLU A 225 -14.41 -0.07 -3.01
CA GLU A 225 -13.89 -1.39 -3.35
C GLU A 225 -15.01 -2.35 -3.77
N LYS A 226 -16.08 -2.45 -2.95
CA LYS A 226 -17.24 -3.28 -3.28
C LYS A 226 -17.92 -2.90 -4.59
N ARG A 227 -17.87 -1.64 -4.99
CA ARG A 227 -18.44 -1.16 -6.23
C ARG A 227 -17.56 -1.46 -7.45
N MET A 228 -16.27 -1.64 -7.23
CA MET A 228 -15.26 -1.95 -8.26
C MET A 228 -15.01 -3.45 -8.40
N ASP A 229 -15.20 -4.23 -7.35
CA ASP A 229 -15.25 -5.67 -7.41
C ASP A 229 -16.49 -6.07 -8.21
N GLY A 230 -16.30 -6.45 -9.49
CA GLY A 230 -17.36 -6.99 -10.34
C GLY A 230 -18.00 -8.23 -9.71
N SER A 231 -19.06 -8.74 -10.34
CA SER A 231 -19.92 -9.83 -9.85
C SER A 231 -19.13 -11.04 -9.31
N SER A 232 -19.76 -11.77 -8.36
CA SER A 232 -19.25 -12.89 -7.58
C SER A 232 -18.62 -14.07 -8.37
N ASP A 233 -18.79 -14.11 -9.70
CA ASP A 233 -18.20 -15.14 -10.57
C ASP A 233 -16.66 -15.14 -10.58
N TYR A 234 -16.03 -13.98 -10.29
CA TYR A 234 -14.58 -13.87 -10.20
C TYR A 234 -14.00 -14.53 -8.93
N LYS A 235 -14.81 -14.68 -7.87
CA LYS A 235 -14.38 -15.35 -6.61
C LYS A 235 -14.22 -16.85 -6.78
N LEU A 236 -15.02 -17.48 -7.67
CA LEU A 236 -14.91 -18.91 -7.96
C LEU A 236 -13.59 -19.25 -8.66
N ALA A 237 -13.16 -18.41 -9.62
CA ALA A 237 -11.88 -18.60 -10.30
C ALA A 237 -10.67 -18.42 -9.36
N GLN A 238 -10.76 -17.47 -8.40
CA GLN A 238 -9.71 -17.25 -7.40
C GLN A 238 -9.63 -18.39 -6.36
N THR A 239 -10.77 -18.98 -6.01
CA THR A 239 -10.84 -20.12 -5.09
C THR A 239 -10.25 -21.38 -5.76
N ASP A 240 -10.46 -21.56 -7.06
CA ASP A 240 -9.87 -22.68 -7.81
C ASP A 240 -8.35 -22.57 -7.90
N HIS A 241 -7.79 -21.36 -8.07
CA HIS A 241 -6.33 -21.15 -8.06
C HIS A 241 -5.71 -21.35 -6.68
N LEU A 242 -6.39 -20.98 -5.59
CA LEU A 242 -5.93 -21.24 -4.22
C LEU A 242 -6.01 -22.72 -3.87
N THR A 243 -7.01 -23.44 -4.34
CA THR A 243 -7.12 -24.90 -4.18
C THR A 243 -6.07 -25.63 -5.02
N MET A 244 -5.71 -25.12 -6.21
CA MET A 244 -4.58 -25.65 -7.01
C MET A 244 -3.23 -25.40 -6.33
N ALA A 245 -3.01 -24.21 -5.79
CA ALA A 245 -1.77 -23.87 -5.06
C ALA A 245 -1.62 -24.63 -3.74
N ALA A 246 -2.73 -25.03 -3.11
CA ALA A 246 -2.74 -25.83 -1.89
C ALA A 246 -2.62 -27.36 -2.16
N GLY A 247 -2.44 -27.78 -3.40
CA GLY A 247 -2.30 -29.21 -3.76
C GLY A 247 -3.62 -30.01 -3.65
N THR A 248 -4.75 -29.34 -3.51
CA THR A 248 -6.08 -29.97 -3.52
C THR A 248 -6.60 -30.05 -4.94
N TYR A 249 -6.12 -31.02 -5.71
CA TYR A 249 -6.65 -31.33 -7.04
C TYR A 249 -7.98 -32.06 -6.89
N SER A 250 -9.10 -31.40 -7.12
CA SER A 250 -10.38 -32.07 -7.43
C SER A 250 -10.43 -32.34 -8.94
N HIS A 251 -10.29 -33.59 -9.36
CA HIS A 251 -10.51 -33.97 -10.75
C HIS A 251 -12.02 -33.83 -11.05
N PRO A 252 -12.45 -33.01 -12.04
CA PRO A 252 -13.87 -32.80 -12.31
C PRO A 252 -14.61 -34.10 -12.70
N ASP A 253 -13.89 -35.10 -13.20
CA ASP A 253 -14.50 -36.29 -13.81
C ASP A 253 -14.76 -37.46 -12.84
N ARG A 254 -14.46 -37.34 -11.53
CA ARG A 254 -14.59 -38.48 -10.61
C ARG A 254 -15.29 -38.22 -9.29
N GLY A 255 -15.89 -37.07 -9.06
CA GLY A 255 -16.86 -36.83 -7.97
C GLY A 255 -16.39 -37.04 -6.51
N THR A 256 -15.14 -37.37 -6.27
CA THR A 256 -14.61 -37.60 -4.91
C THR A 256 -13.55 -36.56 -4.52
N PRO A 257 -13.68 -35.88 -3.38
CA PRO A 257 -12.65 -35.00 -2.88
C PRO A 257 -11.32 -35.73 -2.67
N PHE A 258 -10.20 -35.05 -2.96
CA PHE A 258 -8.84 -35.60 -2.77
C PHE A 258 -8.61 -36.16 -1.35
N ASP A 259 -9.30 -35.63 -0.36
CA ASP A 259 -9.20 -36.06 1.04
C ASP A 259 -9.77 -37.46 1.29
N GLU A 260 -10.81 -37.85 0.56
CA GLU A 260 -11.37 -39.22 0.67
C GLU A 260 -10.44 -40.23 -0.01
N ARG A 261 -9.83 -39.90 -1.15
CA ARG A 261 -8.83 -40.79 -1.80
C ARG A 261 -7.56 -40.92 -0.99
N SER A 262 -7.10 -39.87 -0.33
CA SER A 262 -5.92 -39.94 0.52
C SER A 262 -6.19 -40.77 1.78
N LYS A 263 -7.44 -40.81 2.26
CA LYS A 263 -7.88 -41.74 3.31
C LYS A 263 -7.91 -43.19 2.83
N GLU A 264 -8.54 -43.43 1.69
CA GLU A 264 -8.61 -44.78 1.09
C GLU A 264 -7.24 -45.36 0.75
N TYR A 265 -6.32 -44.53 0.26
CA TYR A 265 -4.93 -44.91 0.00
C TYR A 265 -4.21 -45.26 1.33
N ARG A 266 -4.35 -44.44 2.36
CA ARG A 266 -3.75 -44.69 3.67
C ARG A 266 -4.30 -45.93 4.33
N ASP A 267 -5.59 -46.20 4.17
CA ASP A 267 -6.24 -47.40 4.75
C ASP A 267 -5.82 -48.66 4.00
N ARG A 268 -5.67 -48.63 2.68
CA ARG A 268 -5.08 -49.72 1.87
C ARG A 268 -3.64 -50.02 2.27
N VAL A 269 -2.81 -49.01 2.39
CA VAL A 269 -1.40 -49.18 2.82
C VAL A 269 -1.32 -49.74 4.24
N ARG A 270 -2.21 -49.31 5.15
CA ARG A 270 -2.29 -49.90 6.50
C ARG A 270 -2.71 -51.36 6.49
N GLN A 271 -3.67 -51.73 5.66
CA GLN A 271 -4.11 -53.12 5.51
C GLN A 271 -3.01 -54.01 4.93
N GLU A 272 -2.29 -53.53 3.91
CA GLU A 272 -1.15 -54.25 3.32
C GLU A 272 -0.01 -54.43 4.33
N LEU A 273 0.30 -53.41 5.13
CA LEU A 273 1.32 -53.51 6.18
C LEU A 273 0.90 -54.46 7.33
N GLN A 274 -0.37 -54.55 7.64
CA GLN A 274 -0.88 -55.50 8.62
C GLN A 274 -0.86 -56.95 8.09
N HIS A 275 -1.20 -57.16 6.81
CA HIS A 275 -1.14 -58.50 6.18
C HIS A 275 0.29 -58.98 5.93
N GLY A 276 1.22 -58.03 5.67
CA GLY A 276 2.66 -58.34 5.51
C GLY A 276 3.32 -58.82 6.82
N ARG A 277 2.88 -58.27 7.96
CA ARG A 277 3.37 -58.71 9.29
C ARG A 277 2.89 -60.09 9.73
N THR A 278 1.74 -60.53 9.24
CA THR A 278 1.20 -61.90 9.57
C THR A 278 1.82 -62.99 8.67
N ARG A 279 2.59 -62.64 7.60
CA ARG A 279 3.26 -63.61 6.72
C ARG A 279 4.74 -63.83 7.04
N GLY A 280 5.33 -63.01 7.91
CA GLY A 280 6.74 -63.12 8.33
C GLY A 280 7.02 -63.98 9.53
N ASP A 281 5.95 -64.51 10.21
CA ASP A 281 6.04 -65.32 11.43
C ASP A 281 5.58 -66.78 11.19
N ARG A 282 5.98 -67.40 10.06
CA ARG A 282 5.85 -68.84 9.87
C ARG A 282 7.13 -69.42 9.29
#